data_6c74999601f7a7dd2411f26b0d54e196
#
_entry.id   6c74999601f7a7dd2411f26b0d54e196
#
_cell.length_a   1.000
_cell.length_b   1.000
_cell.length_c   1.000
_cell.angle_alpha   90.00
_cell.angle_beta   90.00
_cell.angle_gamma   90.00
#
_symmetry.space_group_name_H-M   'P 1'
#
loop_
_entity.id
_entity.type
_entity.pdbx_description
1 polymer ?
#
loop_
_entity_poly.entity_id
_entity_poly.type
_entity_poly.pdbx_seq_one_letter_code
_entity_poly.pdbx_strand_id
1 'polypeptide(L)'
;TKVKNLKVTGTIDARDFFMMRDEMTALQSINLKEAEIAPYQGYGINAIPNRAFQYKSNLIRFVFPDNTTKIEYYAFAGTNLSGSLIIPNGVKTIETLAFDGCSSLNGTLTLSNSLEEIGDGAFSACSGLFGTLSLPTSLKVIEGTAFCNCSGFTGNLILPEELEVLGSRAFFGCSGFTGSLTIPNGIHKIEEACFYECSGLNGQLILPEDLT
;
A
#
# COMPACT_ATOMS: atom_id res chain seq x y z
N THR A 1 14.35 2.72 -24.89
CA THR A 1 14.84 1.33 -25.09
C THR A 1 13.70 0.38 -25.45
N LYS A 2 14.03 -0.77 -26.11
CA LYS A 2 13.03 -1.82 -26.45
C LYS A 2 12.91 -2.90 -25.35
N VAL A 3 13.60 -2.73 -24.22
CA VAL A 3 13.59 -3.69 -23.10
C VAL A 3 12.21 -3.68 -22.46
N LYS A 4 11.56 -4.85 -22.40
CA LYS A 4 10.26 -5.05 -21.74
C LYS A 4 10.39 -5.68 -20.37
N ASN A 5 11.35 -6.58 -20.19
CA ASN A 5 11.59 -7.29 -18.94
C ASN A 5 13.01 -7.02 -18.48
N LEU A 6 13.17 -6.58 -17.24
CA LEU A 6 14.46 -6.23 -16.66
C LEU A 6 14.64 -7.01 -15.34
N LYS A 7 15.74 -7.72 -15.20
CA LYS A 7 16.25 -8.19 -13.90
C LYS A 7 17.51 -7.40 -13.57
N VAL A 8 17.60 -6.87 -12.36
CA VAL A 8 18.77 -6.15 -11.86
C VAL A 8 19.31 -6.88 -10.63
N THR A 9 20.63 -6.95 -10.55
CA THR A 9 21.36 -7.48 -9.39
C THR A 9 22.48 -6.52 -9.03
N GLY A 10 22.98 -6.59 -7.80
CA GLY A 10 23.98 -5.65 -7.30
C GLY A 10 23.37 -4.35 -6.80
N THR A 11 24.17 -3.29 -6.73
CA THR A 11 23.77 -2.04 -6.10
C THR A 11 23.19 -1.06 -7.12
N ILE A 12 22.04 -0.49 -6.80
CA ILE A 12 21.36 0.59 -7.55
C ILE A 12 21.04 1.74 -6.61
N ASP A 13 20.69 2.89 -7.16
CA ASP A 13 20.20 4.04 -6.37
C ASP A 13 19.03 4.75 -7.05
N ALA A 14 18.57 5.87 -6.50
CA ALA A 14 17.40 6.60 -7.01
C ALA A 14 17.51 6.99 -8.48
N ARG A 15 18.74 7.24 -9.01
CA ARG A 15 18.97 7.58 -10.42
C ARG A 15 18.58 6.44 -11.35
N ASP A 16 18.84 5.20 -10.94
CA ASP A 16 18.48 4.01 -11.72
C ASP A 16 16.96 3.85 -11.81
N PHE A 17 16.23 4.13 -10.72
CA PHE A 17 14.77 4.12 -10.73
C PHE A 17 14.22 5.17 -11.70
N PHE A 18 14.74 6.39 -11.66
CA PHE A 18 14.30 7.46 -12.56
C PHE A 18 14.64 7.15 -14.02
N MET A 19 15.83 6.58 -14.28
CA MET A 19 16.18 6.09 -15.61
C MET A 19 15.22 4.98 -16.10
N MET A 20 14.91 4.01 -15.24
CA MET A 20 13.92 2.96 -15.57
C MET A 20 12.53 3.56 -15.85
N ARG A 21 12.11 4.59 -15.10
CA ARG A 21 10.85 5.29 -15.29
C ARG A 21 10.82 6.05 -16.61
N ASP A 22 11.82 6.92 -16.85
CA ASP A 22 11.76 7.95 -17.88
C ASP A 22 12.33 7.48 -19.22
N GLU A 23 13.44 6.73 -19.21
CA GLU A 23 14.17 6.35 -20.42
C GLU A 23 13.76 4.96 -20.97
N MET A 24 13.27 4.07 -20.09
CA MET A 24 12.89 2.72 -20.49
C MET A 24 11.40 2.65 -20.81
N THR A 25 10.97 3.34 -21.85
CA THR A 25 9.55 3.53 -22.21
C THR A 25 8.80 2.24 -22.54
N ALA A 26 9.47 1.16 -22.95
CA ALA A 26 8.85 -0.14 -23.26
C ALA A 26 8.81 -1.10 -22.05
N LEU A 27 9.36 -0.70 -20.89
CA LEU A 27 9.53 -1.56 -19.71
C LEU A 27 8.20 -1.93 -19.08
N GLN A 28 7.93 -3.24 -18.99
CA GLN A 28 6.68 -3.81 -18.47
C GLN A 28 6.87 -4.60 -17.17
N SER A 29 8.05 -5.20 -17.00
CA SER A 29 8.34 -6.04 -15.85
C SER A 29 9.74 -5.74 -15.31
N ILE A 30 9.82 -5.55 -14.00
CA ILE A 30 11.06 -5.28 -13.27
C ILE A 30 11.19 -6.30 -12.15
N ASN A 31 12.37 -6.91 -12.04
CA ASN A 31 12.71 -7.78 -10.93
C ASN A 31 13.99 -7.27 -10.27
N LEU A 32 13.84 -6.76 -9.05
CA LEU A 32 14.93 -6.24 -8.21
C LEU A 32 15.21 -7.14 -7.00
N LYS A 33 14.73 -8.37 -6.97
CA LYS A 33 14.82 -9.24 -5.79
C LYS A 33 16.21 -9.32 -5.19
N GLU A 34 17.23 -9.38 -6.05
CA GLU A 34 18.64 -9.54 -5.67
C GLU A 34 19.41 -8.20 -5.71
N ALA A 35 18.72 -7.07 -5.85
CA ALA A 35 19.33 -5.76 -5.85
C ALA A 35 19.39 -5.16 -4.44
N GLU A 36 20.37 -4.31 -4.20
CA GLU A 36 20.51 -3.48 -3.01
C GLU A 36 20.31 -2.02 -3.38
N ILE A 37 19.52 -1.27 -2.60
CA ILE A 37 19.29 0.14 -2.86
C ILE A 37 20.22 0.97 -1.97
N ALA A 38 21.18 1.64 -2.58
CA ALA A 38 22.09 2.58 -1.90
C ALA A 38 21.41 3.94 -1.68
N PRO A 39 21.80 4.69 -0.65
CA PRO A 39 21.30 6.03 -0.44
C PRO A 39 21.83 6.99 -1.52
N TYR A 40 21.02 7.95 -1.91
CA TYR A 40 21.41 9.00 -2.87
C TYR A 40 20.65 10.31 -2.62
N GLN A 41 21.34 11.41 -2.37
CA GLN A 41 20.80 12.78 -2.28
C GLN A 41 19.50 12.92 -1.46
N GLY A 42 19.44 12.30 -0.27
CA GLY A 42 18.28 12.34 0.62
C GLY A 42 17.33 11.16 0.48
N TYR A 43 17.48 10.32 -0.56
CA TYR A 43 16.79 9.03 -0.63
C TYR A 43 17.48 8.01 0.29
N GLY A 44 16.67 7.27 1.06
CA GLY A 44 17.16 6.35 2.07
C GLY A 44 17.76 5.06 1.50
N ILE A 45 18.56 4.39 2.32
CA ILE A 45 19.02 3.04 2.03
C ILE A 45 17.82 2.06 2.02
N ASN A 46 17.79 1.14 1.09
CA ASN A 46 16.74 0.11 0.95
C ASN A 46 15.32 0.67 0.86
N ALA A 47 15.16 1.90 0.40
CA ALA A 47 13.87 2.54 0.15
C ALA A 47 13.55 2.55 -1.35
N ILE A 48 12.30 2.24 -1.71
CA ILE A 48 11.80 2.53 -3.06
C ILE A 48 11.60 4.04 -3.13
N PRO A 49 12.30 4.76 -4.02
CA PRO A 49 12.32 6.22 -4.01
C PRO A 49 10.95 6.86 -4.29
N ASN A 50 10.79 8.07 -3.78
CA ASN A 50 9.69 8.96 -4.15
C ASN A 50 9.47 9.00 -5.66
N ARG A 51 8.23 8.77 -6.11
CA ARG A 51 7.83 8.77 -7.53
C ARG A 51 8.63 7.82 -8.43
N ALA A 52 9.20 6.74 -7.88
CA ALA A 52 10.05 5.80 -8.62
C ALA A 52 9.45 5.37 -9.96
N PHE A 53 8.13 5.10 -9.98
CA PHE A 53 7.39 4.67 -11.18
C PHE A 53 6.06 5.40 -11.36
N GLN A 54 5.90 6.58 -10.76
CA GLN A 54 4.66 7.35 -10.87
C GLN A 54 4.21 7.47 -12.34
N TYR A 55 2.94 7.10 -12.61
CA TYR A 55 2.30 7.13 -13.94
C TYR A 55 2.99 6.30 -15.03
N LYS A 56 3.86 5.37 -14.67
CA LYS A 56 4.42 4.41 -15.63
C LYS A 56 3.37 3.36 -16.00
N SER A 57 2.44 3.72 -16.86
CA SER A 57 1.26 2.91 -17.20
C SER A 57 1.57 1.59 -17.89
N ASN A 58 2.72 1.42 -18.51
CA ASN A 58 3.15 0.13 -19.07
C ASN A 58 3.84 -0.80 -18.06
N LEU A 59 4.10 -0.36 -16.83
CA LEU A 59 4.61 -1.25 -15.78
C LEU A 59 3.46 -2.13 -15.26
N ILE A 60 3.55 -3.44 -15.52
CA ILE A 60 2.54 -4.44 -15.14
C ILE A 60 3.03 -5.41 -14.07
N ARG A 61 4.33 -5.51 -13.85
CA ARG A 61 4.93 -6.39 -12.84
C ARG A 61 6.14 -5.74 -12.18
N PHE A 62 6.18 -5.81 -10.86
CA PHE A 62 7.33 -5.37 -10.07
C PHE A 62 7.62 -6.39 -8.96
N VAL A 63 8.90 -6.79 -8.83
CA VAL A 63 9.39 -7.62 -7.73
C VAL A 63 10.35 -6.78 -6.90
N PHE A 64 10.00 -6.55 -5.65
CA PHE A 64 10.78 -5.75 -4.72
C PHE A 64 12.11 -6.41 -4.36
N PRO A 65 13.15 -5.61 -4.01
CA PRO A 65 14.29 -6.12 -3.27
C PRO A 65 13.87 -6.75 -1.95
N ASP A 66 14.51 -7.87 -1.57
CA ASP A 66 14.16 -8.59 -0.33
C ASP A 66 14.43 -7.73 0.94
N ASN A 67 15.37 -6.78 0.84
CA ASN A 67 15.77 -5.89 1.93
C ASN A 67 15.03 -4.54 1.96
N THR A 68 13.95 -4.37 1.20
CA THR A 68 13.18 -3.12 1.18
C THR A 68 12.63 -2.82 2.57
N THR A 69 12.87 -1.58 3.04
CA THR A 69 12.43 -1.10 4.37
C THR A 69 11.35 -0.04 4.30
N LYS A 70 11.22 0.64 3.16
CA LYS A 70 10.30 1.76 2.96
C LYS A 70 9.84 1.84 1.52
N ILE A 71 8.58 2.23 1.30
CA ILE A 71 8.04 2.59 -0.01
C ILE A 71 7.61 4.05 0.08
N GLU A 72 8.32 4.91 -0.65
CA GLU A 72 8.16 6.35 -0.50
C GLU A 72 6.97 6.90 -1.33
N TYR A 73 6.71 8.16 -1.13
CA TYR A 73 5.62 8.97 -1.68
C TYR A 73 5.41 8.79 -3.20
N TYR A 74 4.18 8.46 -3.63
CA TYR A 74 3.81 8.21 -5.05
C TYR A 74 4.63 7.14 -5.77
N ALA A 75 5.35 6.26 -5.10
CA ALA A 75 6.33 5.36 -5.73
C ALA A 75 5.76 4.60 -6.94
N PHE A 76 4.50 4.15 -6.87
CA PHE A 76 3.82 3.38 -7.92
C PHE A 76 2.48 3.99 -8.34
N ALA A 77 2.16 5.23 -7.93
CA ALA A 77 0.87 5.83 -8.21
C ALA A 77 0.53 5.82 -9.72
N GLY A 78 -0.69 5.42 -10.05
CA GLY A 78 -1.18 5.39 -11.43
C GLY A 78 -0.46 4.40 -12.34
N THR A 79 0.19 3.35 -11.79
CA THR A 79 0.75 2.25 -12.60
C THR A 79 -0.32 1.21 -12.92
N ASN A 80 -0.09 0.39 -13.96
CA ASN A 80 -0.93 -0.75 -14.31
C ASN A 80 -0.39 -2.07 -13.72
N LEU A 81 0.20 -2.02 -12.54
CA LEU A 81 0.59 -3.24 -11.82
C LEU A 81 -0.60 -4.19 -11.73
N SER A 82 -0.37 -5.47 -11.98
CA SER A 82 -1.41 -6.50 -12.03
C SER A 82 -1.05 -7.73 -11.19
N GLY A 83 -2.06 -8.52 -10.85
CA GLY A 83 -1.92 -9.67 -9.97
C GLY A 83 -1.91 -9.28 -8.48
N SER A 84 -1.32 -10.14 -7.67
CA SER A 84 -1.18 -9.88 -6.23
C SER A 84 -0.04 -8.93 -5.93
N LEU A 85 -0.22 -8.09 -4.92
CA LEU A 85 0.82 -7.21 -4.39
C LEU A 85 1.39 -7.80 -3.10
N ILE A 86 2.68 -8.08 -3.10
CA ILE A 86 3.40 -8.62 -1.95
C ILE A 86 4.41 -7.57 -1.47
N ILE A 87 4.16 -7.02 -0.29
CA ILE A 87 5.06 -6.08 0.36
C ILE A 87 6.10 -6.85 1.17
N PRO A 88 7.41 -6.63 0.97
CA PRO A 88 8.47 -7.35 1.70
C PRO A 88 8.37 -7.15 3.21
N ASN A 89 8.70 -8.21 3.98
CA ASN A 89 8.56 -8.20 5.44
C ASN A 89 9.43 -7.17 6.20
N GLY A 90 10.43 -6.58 5.54
CA GLY A 90 11.24 -5.49 6.12
C GLY A 90 10.58 -4.12 6.04
N VAL A 91 9.50 -3.96 5.27
CA VAL A 91 8.87 -2.65 5.07
C VAL A 91 8.13 -2.24 6.34
N LYS A 92 8.51 -1.07 6.87
CA LYS A 92 7.90 -0.44 8.05
C LYS A 92 6.91 0.65 7.70
N THR A 93 7.13 1.36 6.59
CA THR A 93 6.30 2.49 6.18
C THR A 93 5.98 2.40 4.68
N ILE A 94 4.71 2.57 4.36
CA ILE A 94 4.21 2.83 3.01
C ILE A 94 3.68 4.26 3.03
N GLU A 95 4.38 5.17 2.34
CA GLU A 95 4.07 6.60 2.39
C GLU A 95 2.84 6.98 1.56
N THR A 96 2.47 8.24 1.69
CA THR A 96 1.32 8.87 1.03
C THR A 96 1.26 8.54 -0.47
N LEU A 97 0.09 8.07 -0.92
CA LEU A 97 -0.25 7.80 -2.33
C LEU A 97 0.68 6.79 -3.03
N ALA A 98 1.41 5.94 -2.26
CA ALA A 98 2.42 5.03 -2.81
C ALA A 98 1.89 4.14 -3.94
N PHE A 99 0.65 3.63 -3.83
CA PHE A 99 -0.03 2.80 -4.84
C PHE A 99 -1.38 3.40 -5.27
N ASP A 100 -1.58 4.71 -5.07
CA ASP A 100 -2.82 5.36 -5.47
C ASP A 100 -3.16 5.09 -6.93
N GLY A 101 -4.42 4.74 -7.20
CA GLY A 101 -4.90 4.49 -8.56
C GLY A 101 -4.36 3.22 -9.23
N CYS A 102 -3.72 2.30 -8.50
CA CYS A 102 -3.29 1.00 -9.05
C CYS A 102 -4.48 0.04 -9.24
N SER A 103 -5.50 0.48 -9.98
CA SER A 103 -6.76 -0.25 -10.18
C SER A 103 -6.63 -1.56 -10.95
N SER A 104 -5.51 -1.77 -11.64
CA SER A 104 -5.21 -3.01 -12.37
C SER A 104 -4.70 -4.15 -11.46
N LEU A 105 -4.37 -3.87 -10.20
CA LEU A 105 -4.09 -4.90 -9.21
C LEU A 105 -5.36 -5.76 -9.03
N ASN A 106 -5.30 -7.01 -9.46
CA ASN A 106 -6.44 -7.94 -9.48
C ASN A 106 -6.11 -9.26 -8.79
N GLY A 107 -5.41 -9.17 -7.67
CA GLY A 107 -5.02 -10.27 -6.79
C GLY A 107 -5.17 -9.88 -5.33
N THR A 108 -4.47 -10.60 -4.45
CA THR A 108 -4.46 -10.35 -3.00
C THR A 108 -3.40 -9.31 -2.61
N LEU A 109 -3.62 -8.62 -1.50
CA LEU A 109 -2.63 -7.79 -0.85
C LEU A 109 -2.01 -8.56 0.32
N THR A 110 -0.68 -8.71 0.31
CA THR A 110 0.09 -9.22 1.44
C THR A 110 0.95 -8.08 1.99
N LEU A 111 0.66 -7.66 3.22
CA LEU A 111 1.41 -6.62 3.91
C LEU A 111 2.62 -7.19 4.67
N SER A 112 3.62 -6.35 4.93
CA SER A 112 4.75 -6.66 5.79
C SER A 112 4.30 -6.92 7.23
N ASN A 113 4.84 -7.96 7.88
CA ASN A 113 4.59 -8.20 9.31
C ASN A 113 5.25 -7.14 10.23
N SER A 114 6.16 -6.33 9.70
CA SER A 114 6.82 -5.23 10.41
C SER A 114 6.23 -3.85 10.07
N LEU A 115 5.10 -3.81 9.34
CA LEU A 115 4.50 -2.55 8.90
C LEU A 115 3.93 -1.80 10.10
N GLU A 116 4.39 -0.57 10.28
CA GLU A 116 4.02 0.32 11.39
C GLU A 116 3.06 1.43 10.92
N GLU A 117 3.18 1.85 9.63
CA GLU A 117 2.44 2.99 9.09
C GLU A 117 2.00 2.77 7.64
N ILE A 118 0.75 3.12 7.36
CA ILE A 118 0.17 3.25 6.02
C ILE A 118 -0.27 4.70 5.85
N GLY A 119 0.40 5.41 4.94
CA GLY A 119 0.21 6.84 4.68
C GLY A 119 -1.10 7.17 3.96
N ASP A 120 -1.39 8.47 3.90
CA ASP A 120 -2.61 8.99 3.27
C ASP A 120 -2.75 8.52 1.82
N GLY A 121 -3.91 7.94 1.49
CA GLY A 121 -4.21 7.42 0.16
C GLY A 121 -3.29 6.31 -0.36
N ALA A 122 -2.50 5.66 0.49
CA ALA A 122 -1.45 4.73 0.05
C ALA A 122 -1.97 3.63 -0.90
N PHE A 123 -3.19 3.14 -0.72
CA PHE A 123 -3.87 2.17 -1.60
C PHE A 123 -5.20 2.71 -2.15
N SER A 124 -5.40 4.03 -2.15
CA SER A 124 -6.63 4.65 -2.68
C SER A 124 -6.90 4.17 -4.11
N ALA A 125 -8.16 3.88 -4.40
CA ALA A 125 -8.62 3.39 -5.71
C ALA A 125 -7.93 2.11 -6.23
N CYS A 126 -7.35 1.28 -5.34
CA CYS A 126 -6.90 -0.07 -5.68
C CYS A 126 -8.08 -1.05 -5.74
N SER A 127 -9.12 -0.70 -6.50
CA SER A 127 -10.42 -1.38 -6.51
C SER A 127 -10.39 -2.83 -7.00
N GLY A 128 -9.35 -3.24 -7.70
CA GLY A 128 -9.18 -4.61 -8.18
C GLY A 128 -8.52 -5.56 -7.17
N LEU A 129 -7.96 -5.07 -6.06
CA LEU A 129 -7.50 -5.91 -4.96
C LEU A 129 -8.69 -6.63 -4.32
N PHE A 130 -8.54 -7.93 -4.05
CA PHE A 130 -9.64 -8.73 -3.49
C PHE A 130 -9.18 -9.69 -2.39
N GLY A 131 -10.15 -10.38 -1.78
CA GLY A 131 -9.93 -11.32 -0.69
C GLY A 131 -9.87 -10.62 0.67
N THR A 132 -9.37 -11.31 1.68
CA THR A 132 -9.31 -10.77 3.04
C THR A 132 -8.13 -9.79 3.17
N LEU A 133 -8.40 -8.60 3.71
CA LEU A 133 -7.35 -7.67 4.12
C LEU A 133 -6.84 -8.09 5.51
N SER A 134 -5.58 -8.55 5.56
CA SER A 134 -4.90 -8.88 6.81
C SER A 134 -3.97 -7.75 7.22
N LEU A 135 -4.36 -6.97 8.22
CA LEU A 135 -3.54 -5.92 8.81
C LEU A 135 -2.60 -6.53 9.86
N PRO A 136 -1.29 -6.22 9.84
CA PRO A 136 -0.34 -6.80 10.79
C PRO A 136 -0.51 -6.18 12.19
N THR A 137 -0.18 -6.95 13.22
CA THR A 137 -0.29 -6.50 14.63
C THR A 137 0.67 -5.36 14.99
N SER A 138 1.70 -5.14 14.20
CA SER A 138 2.65 -4.03 14.35
C SER A 138 2.12 -2.67 13.87
N LEU A 139 0.97 -2.67 13.16
CA LEU A 139 0.44 -1.47 12.51
C LEU A 139 -0.19 -0.53 13.54
N LYS A 140 0.32 0.68 13.60
CA LYS A 140 -0.11 1.75 14.52
C LYS A 140 -0.86 2.87 13.85
N VAL A 141 -0.57 3.12 12.57
CA VAL A 141 -1.09 4.28 11.85
C VAL A 141 -1.70 3.84 10.52
N ILE A 142 -2.96 4.17 10.32
CA ILE A 142 -3.65 4.17 9.03
C ILE A 142 -4.13 5.60 8.80
N GLU A 143 -3.45 6.31 7.92
CA GLU A 143 -3.77 7.69 7.60
C GLU A 143 -5.05 7.84 6.76
N GLY A 144 -5.42 9.08 6.45
CA GLY A 144 -6.63 9.38 5.67
C GLY A 144 -6.66 8.68 4.32
N THR A 145 -7.82 8.35 3.82
CA THR A 145 -8.05 7.73 2.50
C THR A 145 -7.22 6.48 2.16
N ALA A 146 -6.47 5.91 3.13
CA ALA A 146 -5.47 4.85 2.91
C ALA A 146 -5.98 3.68 2.06
N PHE A 147 -7.23 3.23 2.26
CA PHE A 147 -7.91 2.18 1.48
C PHE A 147 -9.19 2.67 0.81
N CYS A 148 -9.29 3.98 0.56
CA CYS A 148 -10.49 4.56 -0.06
C CYS A 148 -10.80 3.87 -1.40
N ASN A 149 -12.07 3.45 -1.59
CA ASN A 149 -12.55 2.75 -2.79
C ASN A 149 -11.86 1.40 -3.09
N CYS A 150 -11.34 0.72 -2.08
CA CYS A 150 -10.86 -0.67 -2.19
C CYS A 150 -12.03 -1.66 -2.02
N SER A 151 -13.01 -1.59 -2.93
CA SER A 151 -14.28 -2.32 -2.81
C SER A 151 -14.18 -3.84 -2.98
N GLY A 152 -13.05 -4.35 -3.50
CA GLY A 152 -12.86 -5.78 -3.73
C GLY A 152 -12.43 -6.58 -2.50
N PHE A 153 -12.01 -5.95 -1.40
CA PHE A 153 -11.74 -6.66 -0.15
C PHE A 153 -13.03 -7.25 0.43
N THR A 154 -12.95 -8.47 0.97
CA THR A 154 -14.09 -9.23 1.50
C THR A 154 -13.79 -9.81 2.87
N GLY A 155 -14.84 -10.31 3.55
CA GLY A 155 -14.72 -10.88 4.89
C GLY A 155 -14.67 -9.81 5.97
N ASN A 156 -14.26 -10.20 7.17
CA ASN A 156 -14.23 -9.30 8.32
C ASN A 156 -13.07 -8.31 8.22
N LEU A 157 -13.33 -7.04 8.51
CA LEU A 157 -12.28 -6.07 8.75
C LEU A 157 -11.86 -6.16 10.22
N ILE A 158 -10.61 -6.59 10.45
CA ILE A 158 -10.02 -6.69 11.79
C ILE A 158 -8.95 -5.62 11.92
N LEU A 159 -9.22 -4.62 12.77
CA LEU A 159 -8.25 -3.57 13.10
C LEU A 159 -7.29 -4.07 14.20
N PRO A 160 -5.97 -3.81 14.09
CA PRO A 160 -5.01 -4.22 15.10
C PRO A 160 -5.26 -3.52 16.45
N GLU A 161 -5.04 -4.23 17.56
CA GLU A 161 -5.25 -3.70 18.92
C GLU A 161 -4.34 -2.49 19.23
N GLU A 162 -3.12 -2.47 18.65
CA GLU A 162 -2.14 -1.40 18.82
C GLU A 162 -2.35 -0.21 17.89
N LEU A 163 -3.47 -0.17 17.15
CA LEU A 163 -3.77 0.95 16.25
C LEU A 163 -4.06 2.22 17.04
N GLU A 164 -3.30 3.28 16.76
CA GLU A 164 -3.35 4.58 17.45
C GLU A 164 -4.00 5.67 16.58
N VAL A 165 -3.87 5.56 15.25
CA VAL A 165 -4.40 6.53 14.27
C VAL A 165 -5.23 5.81 13.22
N LEU A 166 -6.46 6.30 13.02
CA LEU A 166 -7.37 5.88 11.97
C LEU A 166 -7.97 7.13 11.30
N GLY A 167 -7.42 7.45 10.14
CA GLY A 167 -7.67 8.73 9.47
C GLY A 167 -9.02 8.84 8.79
N SER A 168 -9.37 10.06 8.41
CA SER A 168 -10.58 10.38 7.67
C SER A 168 -10.67 9.57 6.37
N ARG A 169 -11.85 8.99 6.09
CA ARG A 169 -12.11 8.19 4.87
C ARG A 169 -11.17 7.00 4.66
N ALA A 170 -10.50 6.51 5.70
CA ALA A 170 -9.50 5.45 5.56
C ALA A 170 -10.03 4.20 4.85
N PHE A 171 -11.29 3.84 5.09
CA PHE A 171 -12.01 2.72 4.45
C PHE A 171 -13.26 3.16 3.68
N PHE A 172 -13.34 4.43 3.28
CA PHE A 172 -14.46 4.92 2.48
C PHE A 172 -14.70 4.05 1.25
N GLY A 173 -15.94 3.63 0.98
CA GLY A 173 -16.28 2.85 -0.21
C GLY A 173 -15.79 1.39 -0.21
N CYS A 174 -15.30 0.87 0.90
CA CYS A 174 -14.90 -0.54 1.04
C CYS A 174 -16.13 -1.44 1.25
N SER A 175 -17.01 -1.50 0.26
CA SER A 175 -18.33 -2.12 0.36
C SER A 175 -18.33 -3.65 0.51
N GLY A 176 -17.20 -4.31 0.23
CA GLY A 176 -17.11 -5.78 0.28
C GLY A 176 -16.80 -6.35 1.66
N PHE A 177 -16.41 -5.55 2.65
CA PHE A 177 -16.25 -6.03 4.03
C PHE A 177 -17.60 -6.44 4.62
N THR A 178 -17.60 -7.50 5.44
CA THR A 178 -18.82 -8.07 6.05
C THR A 178 -18.63 -8.27 7.56
N GLY A 179 -19.74 -8.59 8.25
CA GLY A 179 -19.70 -8.95 9.65
C GLY A 179 -19.60 -7.77 10.61
N SER A 180 -19.00 -8.01 11.77
CA SER A 180 -18.88 -7.05 12.86
C SER A 180 -17.61 -6.22 12.74
N LEU A 181 -17.61 -5.03 13.30
CA LEU A 181 -16.47 -4.14 13.38
C LEU A 181 -16.18 -3.82 14.85
N THR A 182 -14.95 -4.04 15.27
CA THR A 182 -14.44 -3.62 16.58
C THR A 182 -13.44 -2.48 16.36
N ILE A 183 -13.67 -1.36 17.02
CA ILE A 183 -12.73 -0.24 17.06
C ILE A 183 -11.79 -0.45 18.25
N PRO A 184 -10.46 -0.49 18.05
CA PRO A 184 -9.48 -0.70 19.12
C PRO A 184 -9.49 0.43 20.15
N ASN A 185 -9.07 0.12 21.38
CA ASN A 185 -9.05 1.09 22.50
C ASN A 185 -8.08 2.26 22.29
N GLY A 186 -7.07 2.12 21.40
CA GLY A 186 -6.18 3.20 21.01
C GLY A 186 -6.82 4.29 20.15
N ILE A 187 -8.02 4.03 19.61
CA ILE A 187 -8.75 4.98 18.77
C ILE A 187 -9.76 5.75 19.62
N HIS A 188 -9.47 7.01 19.89
CA HIS A 188 -10.34 7.89 20.71
C HIS A 188 -11.34 8.70 19.88
N LYS A 189 -11.19 8.72 18.54
CA LYS A 189 -12.08 9.42 17.61
C LYS A 189 -12.19 8.65 16.29
N ILE A 190 -13.40 8.48 15.78
CA ILE A 190 -13.64 8.04 14.41
C ILE A 190 -13.73 9.29 13.53
N GLU A 191 -12.74 9.45 12.65
CA GLU A 191 -12.66 10.61 11.77
C GLU A 191 -13.75 10.59 10.67
N GLU A 192 -13.93 11.74 10.00
CA GLU A 192 -14.97 11.94 9.00
C GLU A 192 -15.02 10.82 7.96
N ALA A 193 -16.20 10.25 7.75
CA ALA A 193 -16.51 9.26 6.72
C ALA A 193 -15.58 8.04 6.68
N CYS A 194 -14.90 7.70 7.80
CA CYS A 194 -13.89 6.62 7.85
C CYS A 194 -14.42 5.31 7.27
N PHE A 195 -15.67 4.94 7.58
CA PHE A 195 -16.33 3.73 7.09
C PHE A 195 -17.57 4.02 6.23
N TYR A 196 -17.68 5.23 5.69
CA TYR A 196 -18.79 5.58 4.83
C TYR A 196 -18.81 4.68 3.58
N GLU A 197 -20.01 4.22 3.19
CA GLU A 197 -20.18 3.24 2.09
C GLU A 197 -19.55 1.86 2.32
N CYS A 198 -19.18 1.50 3.54
CA CYS A 198 -18.85 0.11 3.90
C CYS A 198 -20.15 -0.71 4.09
N SER A 199 -21.00 -0.77 3.05
CA SER A 199 -22.37 -1.28 3.13
C SER A 199 -22.51 -2.75 3.48
N GLY A 200 -21.44 -3.53 3.39
CA GLY A 200 -21.42 -4.93 3.79
C GLY A 200 -21.18 -5.16 5.29
N LEU A 201 -20.74 -4.15 6.06
CA LEU A 201 -20.61 -4.24 7.52
C LEU A 201 -22.02 -4.22 8.14
N ASN A 202 -22.55 -5.39 8.44
CA ASN A 202 -23.93 -5.59 8.89
C ASN A 202 -24.06 -6.29 10.25
N GLY A 203 -22.94 -6.52 10.92
CA GLY A 203 -22.86 -7.14 12.23
C GLY A 203 -22.86 -6.13 13.37
N GLN A 204 -22.30 -6.53 14.52
CA GLN A 204 -22.19 -5.69 15.70
C GLN A 204 -21.05 -4.66 15.52
N LEU A 205 -21.30 -3.42 15.93
CA LEU A 205 -20.28 -2.41 16.12
C LEU A 205 -19.88 -2.36 17.61
N ILE A 206 -18.58 -2.57 17.88
CA ILE A 206 -18.01 -2.49 19.23
C ILE A 206 -17.10 -1.27 19.26
N LEU A 207 -17.39 -0.37 20.17
CA LEU A 207 -16.67 0.90 20.35
C LEU A 207 -15.86 0.88 21.65
N PRO A 208 -14.71 1.55 21.73
CA PRO A 208 -13.98 1.76 22.96
C PRO A 208 -14.78 2.66 23.92
N GLU A 209 -14.53 2.52 25.24
CA GLU A 209 -15.25 3.31 26.26
C GLU A 209 -14.93 4.81 26.18
N ASP A 210 -13.72 5.17 25.74
CA ASP A 210 -13.21 6.54 25.70
C ASP A 210 -13.40 7.23 24.32
N LEU A 211 -14.30 6.73 23.46
CA LEU A 211 -14.56 7.34 22.16
C LEU A 211 -15.26 8.67 22.31
N THR A 212 -14.73 9.73 21.67
CA THR A 212 -15.24 11.12 21.73
C THR A 212 -15.73 11.63 20.37
#